data_9149d0845b68533a35716d97461faf79
#
_entry.id   9149d0845b68533a35716d97461faf79
#
_cell.length_a   1.000
_cell.length_b   1.000
_cell.length_c   1.000
_cell.angle_alpha   90.00
_cell.angle_beta   90.00
_cell.angle_gamma   90.00
#
_symmetry.space_group_name_H-M   'P 1'
#
loop_
_entity.id
_entity.type
_entity.pdbx_description
1 polymer ?
#
loop_
_entity_poly.entity_id
_entity_poly.type
_entity_poly.pdbx_seq_one_letter_code
_entity_poly.pdbx_strand_id
1 'polypeptide(L)'
;MDSPASPISTHEGAHIDRPDALERENYVISELTAEFGVTARALRFYEDEGLISPARVGLTRIYSKRDRARLAWIMRAKNVGFSLTEIKEMIDLYDLGDGRVQQRRVTIERCRERVEQMTQQRNDIDSAIAELTSFIALVERLDQTPNKA
;
A
#
# COMPACT_ATOMS: atom_id res chain seq x y z
N MET A 1 -18.13 35.66 23.20
CA MET A 1 -16.98 35.80 22.31
C MET A 1 -16.40 34.40 22.13
N ASP A 2 -16.90 33.76 21.12
CA ASP A 2 -16.52 32.36 20.82
C ASP A 2 -15.38 32.35 19.81
N SER A 3 -14.25 31.85 20.26
CA SER A 3 -13.13 31.57 19.37
C SER A 3 -13.46 30.25 18.63
N PRO A 4 -13.44 30.20 17.31
CA PRO A 4 -13.59 28.96 16.60
C PRO A 4 -12.31 28.13 16.71
N ALA A 5 -12.49 26.91 17.13
CA ALA A 5 -11.47 25.89 17.12
C ALA A 5 -10.91 25.69 15.70
N SER A 6 -9.61 25.72 15.59
CA SER A 6 -8.89 25.41 14.35
C SER A 6 -9.18 23.95 13.95
N PRO A 7 -9.50 23.67 12.70
CA PRO A 7 -9.64 22.31 12.25
C PRO A 7 -8.28 21.62 12.22
N ILE A 8 -8.24 20.44 12.78
CA ILE A 8 -7.14 19.51 12.71
C ILE A 8 -6.84 19.24 11.24
N SER A 9 -5.66 19.64 10.80
CA SER A 9 -5.15 19.32 9.48
C SER A 9 -4.88 17.81 9.41
N THR A 10 -5.85 17.08 8.92
CA THR A 10 -5.60 15.75 8.42
C THR A 10 -4.75 15.89 7.18
N HIS A 11 -3.49 15.50 7.28
CA HIS A 11 -2.67 15.21 6.12
C HIS A 11 -3.25 13.97 5.42
N GLU A 12 -4.36 14.16 4.80
CA GLU A 12 -4.83 13.30 3.74
C GLU A 12 -3.88 13.53 2.58
N GLY A 13 -3.18 12.46 2.19
CA GLY A 13 -2.16 12.50 1.16
C GLY A 13 -2.68 13.16 -0.09
N ALA A 14 -2.21 14.37 -0.32
CA ALA A 14 -2.51 15.17 -1.48
C ALA A 14 -1.90 14.55 -2.73
N HIS A 15 -2.55 13.53 -3.27
CA HIS A 15 -2.21 12.99 -4.57
C HIS A 15 -3.42 12.63 -5.41
N ILE A 16 -4.51 13.30 -5.17
CA ILE A 16 -5.68 13.05 -5.99
C ILE A 16 -6.27 14.40 -6.30
N ASP A 17 -6.53 14.56 -7.57
CA ASP A 17 -7.29 15.60 -8.20
C ASP A 17 -6.52 16.86 -8.60
N ARG A 18 -5.69 16.63 -9.59
CA ARG A 18 -5.72 17.60 -10.68
C ARG A 18 -6.91 17.21 -11.56
N PRO A 19 -7.93 18.03 -11.70
CA PRO A 19 -9.09 17.72 -12.54
C PRO A 19 -8.70 17.36 -13.97
N ASP A 20 -7.63 17.96 -14.47
CA ASP A 20 -7.00 17.68 -15.75
C ASP A 20 -6.43 16.26 -15.87
N ALA A 21 -5.98 15.66 -14.78
CA ALA A 21 -5.47 14.29 -14.80
C ALA A 21 -6.60 13.24 -14.87
N LEU A 22 -7.77 13.54 -14.36
CA LEU A 22 -8.92 12.62 -14.39
C LEU A 22 -9.61 12.59 -15.75
N GLU A 23 -9.47 13.67 -16.53
CA GLU A 23 -10.08 13.79 -17.87
C GLU A 23 -9.19 13.21 -18.97
N ARG A 24 -7.90 12.96 -18.67
CA ARG A 24 -6.96 12.41 -19.64
C ARG A 24 -7.16 10.91 -19.81
N GLU A 25 -7.21 10.46 -21.04
CA GLU A 25 -7.34 9.05 -21.41
C GLU A 25 -6.00 8.34 -21.59
N ASN A 26 -4.92 9.09 -21.80
CA ASN A 26 -3.61 8.56 -22.12
C ASN A 26 -2.50 9.23 -21.29
N TYR A 27 -1.56 8.42 -20.86
CA TYR A 27 -0.40 8.82 -20.04
C TYR A 27 0.88 8.23 -20.62
N VAL A 28 2.00 8.96 -20.48
CA VAL A 28 3.33 8.43 -20.75
C VAL A 28 4.00 7.97 -19.46
N ILE A 29 5.02 7.14 -19.58
CA ILE A 29 5.68 6.51 -18.43
C ILE A 29 6.20 7.54 -17.41
N SER A 30 6.77 8.65 -17.87
CA SER A 30 7.31 9.70 -17.01
C SER A 30 6.24 10.37 -16.14
N GLU A 31 5.02 10.50 -16.64
CA GLU A 31 3.90 11.05 -15.89
C GLU A 31 3.47 10.12 -14.76
N LEU A 32 3.38 8.83 -15.03
CA LEU A 32 3.00 7.84 -14.02
C LEU A 32 4.10 7.59 -12.99
N THR A 33 5.36 7.59 -13.39
CA THR A 33 6.48 7.49 -12.45
C THR A 33 6.52 8.68 -11.49
N ALA A 34 6.27 9.87 -12.00
CA ALA A 34 6.19 11.08 -11.17
C ALA A 34 4.98 11.06 -10.23
N GLU A 35 3.82 10.67 -10.72
CA GLU A 35 2.58 10.64 -9.93
C GLU A 35 2.62 9.64 -8.78
N PHE A 36 3.08 8.42 -9.06
CA PHE A 36 3.06 7.32 -8.09
C PHE A 36 4.37 7.11 -7.34
N GLY A 37 5.41 7.87 -7.67
CA GLY A 37 6.70 7.73 -7.01
C GLY A 37 7.36 6.38 -7.26
N VAL A 38 7.15 5.80 -8.44
CA VAL A 38 7.70 4.50 -8.85
C VAL A 38 8.72 4.66 -9.98
N THR A 39 9.58 3.68 -10.14
CA THR A 39 10.55 3.67 -11.23
C THR A 39 9.93 3.17 -12.54
N ALA A 40 10.49 3.58 -13.66
CA ALA A 40 10.12 3.05 -14.97
C ALA A 40 10.33 1.52 -15.03
N ARG A 41 11.35 1.02 -14.36
CA ARG A 41 11.62 -0.42 -14.24
C ARG A 41 10.48 -1.16 -13.53
N ALA A 42 9.94 -0.59 -12.46
CA ALA A 42 8.79 -1.16 -11.75
C ALA A 42 7.55 -1.23 -12.65
N LEU A 43 7.28 -0.18 -13.42
CA LEU A 43 6.16 -0.17 -14.36
C LEU A 43 6.31 -1.22 -15.47
N ARG A 44 7.50 -1.40 -16.00
CA ARG A 44 7.78 -2.47 -16.98
C ARG A 44 7.61 -3.86 -16.38
N PHE A 45 8.03 -4.03 -15.13
CA PHE A 45 7.82 -5.27 -14.40
C PHE A 45 6.32 -5.58 -14.22
N TYR A 46 5.50 -4.59 -13.86
CA TYR A 46 4.04 -4.79 -13.75
C TYR A 46 3.40 -5.11 -15.10
N GLU A 47 3.92 -4.56 -16.19
CA GLU A 47 3.52 -4.94 -17.55
C GLU A 47 3.87 -6.41 -17.84
N ASP A 48 5.09 -6.83 -17.54
CA ASP A 48 5.56 -8.21 -17.75
C ASP A 48 4.74 -9.21 -16.93
N GLU A 49 4.32 -8.84 -15.73
CA GLU A 49 3.46 -9.65 -14.87
C GLU A 49 1.96 -9.61 -15.26
N GLY A 50 1.62 -8.87 -16.29
CA GLY A 50 0.25 -8.77 -16.78
C GLY A 50 -0.69 -7.94 -15.90
N LEU A 51 -0.15 -7.09 -15.03
CA LEU A 51 -0.94 -6.23 -14.14
C LEU A 51 -1.44 -4.99 -14.87
N ILE A 52 -0.69 -4.47 -15.80
CA ILE A 52 -1.02 -3.34 -16.67
C ILE A 52 -0.66 -3.70 -18.12
N SER A 53 -1.33 -3.07 -19.07
CA SER A 53 -1.18 -3.38 -20.50
C SER A 53 -1.12 -2.11 -21.35
N PRO A 54 -0.01 -1.35 -21.30
CA PRO A 54 0.13 -0.17 -22.12
C PRO A 54 0.15 -0.53 -23.61
N ALA A 55 -0.45 0.33 -24.43
CA ALA A 55 -0.32 0.28 -25.88
C ALA A 55 1.05 0.81 -26.29
N ARG A 56 1.49 0.47 -27.49
CA ARG A 56 2.72 1.00 -28.07
C ARG A 56 2.42 1.84 -29.30
N VAL A 57 2.97 3.04 -29.31
CA VAL A 57 3.02 3.91 -30.48
C VAL A 57 4.48 4.08 -30.85
N GLY A 58 4.94 3.33 -31.86
CA GLY A 58 6.36 3.18 -32.13
C GLY A 58 7.08 2.48 -30.96
N LEU A 59 8.09 3.14 -30.38
CA LEU A 59 8.81 2.66 -29.21
C LEU A 59 8.24 3.19 -27.89
N THR A 60 7.22 4.06 -27.96
CA THR A 60 6.64 4.73 -26.78
C THR A 60 5.50 3.93 -26.20
N ARG A 61 5.54 3.69 -24.89
CA ARG A 61 4.42 3.11 -24.13
C ARG A 61 3.39 4.18 -23.83
N ILE A 62 2.14 3.88 -24.13
CA ILE A 62 0.99 4.74 -23.83
C ILE A 62 0.08 3.98 -22.86
N TYR A 63 -0.06 4.53 -21.67
CA TYR A 63 -0.89 3.97 -20.61
C TYR A 63 -2.29 4.55 -20.66
N SER A 64 -3.28 3.68 -20.56
CA SER A 64 -4.68 4.09 -20.53
C SER A 64 -5.09 4.61 -19.15
N LYS A 65 -6.26 5.25 -19.10
CA LYS A 65 -6.93 5.58 -17.84
C LYS A 65 -7.14 4.33 -16.95
N ARG A 66 -7.44 3.19 -17.57
CA ARG A 66 -7.55 1.91 -16.88
C ARG A 66 -6.23 1.46 -16.30
N ASP A 67 -5.12 1.55 -17.03
CA ASP A 67 -3.80 1.22 -16.52
C ASP A 67 -3.45 2.09 -15.31
N ARG A 68 -3.75 3.37 -15.36
CA ARG A 68 -3.54 4.28 -14.24
C ARG A 68 -4.35 3.88 -13.01
N ALA A 69 -5.63 3.54 -13.17
CA ALA A 69 -6.48 3.08 -12.08
C ALA A 69 -5.95 1.76 -11.48
N ARG A 70 -5.54 0.81 -12.33
CA ARG A 70 -4.91 -0.45 -11.88
C ARG A 70 -3.63 -0.19 -11.12
N LEU A 71 -2.80 0.75 -11.58
CA LEU A 71 -1.56 1.12 -10.90
C LEU A 71 -1.81 1.71 -9.49
N ALA A 72 -2.84 2.55 -9.35
CA ALA A 72 -3.24 3.08 -8.05
C ALA A 72 -3.60 1.95 -7.06
N TRP A 73 -4.31 0.94 -7.50
CA TRP A 73 -4.64 -0.25 -6.71
C TRP A 73 -3.39 -1.06 -6.35
N ILE A 74 -2.51 -1.29 -7.31
CA ILE A 74 -1.26 -2.01 -7.10
C ILE A 74 -0.43 -1.34 -6.02
N MET A 75 -0.26 -0.03 -6.11
CA MET A 75 0.54 0.73 -5.15
C MET A 75 -0.05 0.69 -3.75
N ARG A 76 -1.35 0.85 -3.63
CA ARG A 76 -2.05 0.78 -2.34
C ARG A 76 -1.90 -0.60 -1.69
N ALA A 77 -2.12 -1.66 -2.45
CA ALA A 77 -2.02 -3.02 -1.95
C ALA A 77 -0.59 -3.41 -1.58
N LYS A 78 0.40 -3.01 -2.38
CA LYS A 78 1.82 -3.21 -2.04
C LYS A 78 2.22 -2.52 -0.75
N ASN A 79 1.75 -1.31 -0.52
CA ASN A 79 2.08 -0.55 0.68
C ASN A 79 1.62 -1.24 1.98
N VAL A 80 0.59 -2.05 1.93
CA VAL A 80 0.10 -2.82 3.08
C VAL A 80 0.55 -4.29 3.05
N GLY A 81 1.47 -4.64 2.14
CA GLY A 81 2.18 -5.91 2.14
C GLY A 81 1.50 -7.07 1.41
N PHE A 82 0.55 -6.80 0.52
CA PHE A 82 0.05 -7.83 -0.41
C PHE A 82 1.13 -8.23 -1.41
N SER A 83 1.19 -9.51 -1.72
CA SER A 83 2.02 -10.03 -2.80
C SER A 83 1.47 -9.64 -4.17
N LEU A 84 2.32 -9.64 -5.20
CA LEU A 84 1.86 -9.37 -6.56
C LEU A 84 0.85 -10.39 -7.06
N THR A 85 0.96 -11.64 -6.64
CA THR A 85 -0.02 -12.70 -6.96
C THR A 85 -1.39 -12.37 -6.39
N GLU A 86 -1.47 -11.99 -5.12
CA GLU A 86 -2.71 -11.56 -4.47
C GLU A 86 -3.32 -10.32 -5.13
N ILE A 87 -2.46 -9.36 -5.47
CA ILE A 87 -2.88 -8.13 -6.18
C ILE A 87 -3.45 -8.47 -7.55
N LYS A 88 -2.79 -9.35 -8.30
CA LYS A 88 -3.24 -9.78 -9.62
C LYS A 88 -4.60 -10.46 -9.54
N GLU A 89 -4.81 -11.37 -8.60
CA GLU A 89 -6.09 -12.04 -8.39
C GLU A 89 -7.22 -11.03 -8.14
N MET A 90 -6.99 -10.04 -7.29
CA MET A 90 -7.98 -8.99 -6.99
C MET A 90 -8.28 -8.11 -8.20
N ILE A 91 -7.27 -7.76 -8.98
CA ILE A 91 -7.42 -6.88 -10.14
C ILE A 91 -8.08 -7.62 -11.30
N ASP A 92 -7.74 -8.86 -11.55
CA ASP A 92 -8.25 -9.64 -12.69
C ASP A 92 -9.77 -9.89 -12.57
N LEU A 93 -10.32 -9.89 -11.38
CA LEU A 93 -11.77 -9.96 -11.16
C LEU A 93 -12.53 -8.76 -11.73
N TYR A 94 -11.85 -7.66 -11.95
CA TYR A 94 -12.46 -6.46 -12.55
C TYR A 94 -12.92 -6.67 -13.99
N ASP A 95 -12.34 -7.60 -14.72
CA ASP A 95 -12.59 -7.87 -16.12
C ASP A 95 -13.79 -8.84 -16.36
N LEU A 96 -14.33 -9.40 -15.28
CA LEU A 96 -15.54 -10.23 -15.35
C LEU A 96 -16.79 -9.35 -15.43
N GLY A 97 -17.89 -9.89 -15.94
CA GLY A 97 -19.12 -9.15 -16.17
C GLY A 97 -19.71 -8.47 -14.93
N ASP A 98 -19.68 -9.15 -13.78
CA ASP A 98 -20.01 -8.62 -12.45
C ASP A 98 -18.77 -8.27 -11.64
N GLY A 99 -17.64 -8.15 -12.31
CA GLY A 99 -16.28 -8.11 -11.72
C GLY A 99 -16.11 -7.04 -10.65
N ARG A 100 -16.79 -5.90 -10.76
CA ARG A 100 -16.70 -4.84 -9.75
C ARG A 100 -17.29 -5.28 -8.40
N VAL A 101 -18.37 -6.01 -8.39
CA VAL A 101 -19.00 -6.54 -7.17
C VAL A 101 -18.12 -7.62 -6.58
N GLN A 102 -17.72 -8.59 -7.40
CA GLN A 102 -16.87 -9.68 -6.99
C GLN A 102 -15.49 -9.17 -6.52
N GLN A 103 -14.88 -8.24 -7.25
CA GLN A 103 -13.62 -7.61 -6.87
C GLN A 103 -13.73 -6.93 -5.51
N ARG A 104 -14.77 -6.16 -5.26
CA ARG A 104 -14.97 -5.50 -3.97
C ARG A 104 -15.10 -6.51 -2.84
N ARG A 105 -15.87 -7.57 -3.04
CA ARG A 105 -16.04 -8.63 -2.03
C ARG A 105 -14.71 -9.28 -1.69
N VAL A 106 -13.98 -9.77 -2.68
CA VAL A 106 -12.67 -10.41 -2.49
C VAL A 106 -11.67 -9.46 -1.84
N THR A 107 -11.64 -8.20 -2.30
CA THR A 107 -10.76 -7.19 -1.72
C THR A 107 -11.06 -6.96 -0.23
N ILE A 108 -12.34 -6.86 0.15
CA ILE A 108 -12.74 -6.69 1.54
C ILE A 108 -12.29 -7.90 2.38
N GLU A 109 -12.52 -9.11 1.90
CA GLU A 109 -12.10 -10.33 2.59
C GLU A 109 -10.57 -10.38 2.77
N ARG A 110 -9.80 -10.13 1.73
CA ARG A 110 -8.33 -10.09 1.79
C ARG A 110 -7.82 -8.99 2.73
N CYS A 111 -8.43 -7.83 2.70
CA CYS A 111 -8.07 -6.74 3.62
C CYS A 111 -8.37 -7.09 5.08
N ARG A 112 -9.50 -7.74 5.36
CA ARG A 112 -9.83 -8.21 6.70
C ARG A 112 -8.84 -9.23 7.21
N GLU A 113 -8.51 -10.23 6.40
CA GLU A 113 -7.47 -11.23 6.73
C GLU A 113 -6.13 -10.55 7.02
N ARG A 114 -5.75 -9.55 6.22
CA ARG A 114 -4.51 -8.80 6.41
C ARG A 114 -4.51 -8.00 7.69
N VAL A 115 -5.60 -7.33 8.02
CA VAL A 115 -5.77 -6.62 9.29
C VAL A 115 -5.62 -7.57 10.48
N GLU A 116 -6.21 -8.75 10.41
CA GLU A 116 -6.10 -9.77 11.46
C GLU A 116 -4.64 -10.24 11.64
N GLN A 117 -3.93 -10.53 10.54
CA GLN A 117 -2.52 -10.90 10.57
C GLN A 117 -1.65 -9.80 11.18
N MET A 118 -1.85 -8.55 10.76
CA MET A 118 -1.10 -7.40 11.29
C MET A 118 -1.40 -7.15 12.76
N THR A 119 -2.63 -7.35 13.20
CA THR A 119 -3.03 -7.25 14.60
C THR A 119 -2.33 -8.32 15.45
N GLN A 120 -2.25 -9.55 14.94
CA GLN A 120 -1.53 -10.63 15.60
C GLN A 120 -0.03 -10.32 15.70
N GLN A 121 0.58 -9.84 14.62
CA GLN A 121 1.99 -9.43 14.62
C GLN A 121 2.26 -8.31 15.63
N ARG A 122 1.37 -7.33 15.72
CA ARG A 122 1.46 -6.25 16.71
C ARG A 122 1.42 -6.80 18.14
N ASN A 123 0.49 -7.71 18.43
CA ASN A 123 0.38 -8.34 19.74
C ASN A 123 1.64 -9.16 20.09
N ASP A 124 2.20 -9.86 19.12
CA ASP A 124 3.44 -10.63 19.31
C ASP A 124 4.64 -9.71 19.60
N ILE A 125 4.73 -8.58 18.92
CA ILE A 125 5.74 -7.56 19.15
C ILE A 125 5.58 -6.94 20.55
N ASP A 126 4.37 -6.59 20.94
CA ASP A 126 4.09 -6.04 22.27
C ASP A 126 4.49 -7.02 23.38
N SER A 127 4.22 -8.31 23.20
CA SER A 127 4.65 -9.37 24.13
C SER A 127 6.16 -9.49 24.21
N ALA A 128 6.85 -9.44 23.08
CA ALA A 128 8.31 -9.49 23.02
C ALA A 128 8.96 -8.27 23.71
N ILE A 129 8.40 -7.09 23.51
CA ILE A 129 8.84 -5.85 24.19
C ILE A 129 8.69 -5.99 25.69
N ALA A 130 7.55 -6.48 26.17
CA ALA A 130 7.30 -6.68 27.60
C ALA A 130 8.29 -7.69 28.20
N GLU A 131 8.57 -8.79 27.52
CA GLU A 131 9.52 -9.80 27.94
C GLU A 131 10.95 -9.25 28.02
N LEU A 132 11.41 -8.53 27.00
CA LEU A 132 12.72 -7.89 27.01
C LEU A 132 12.85 -6.81 28.10
N THR A 133 11.82 -6.03 28.32
CA THR A 133 11.77 -5.01 29.36
C THR A 133 11.92 -5.65 30.75
N SER A 134 11.23 -6.77 31.01
CA SER A 134 11.34 -7.54 32.24
C SER A 134 12.75 -8.13 32.41
N PHE A 135 13.32 -8.64 31.33
CA PHE A 135 14.67 -9.18 31.33
C PHE A 135 15.75 -8.13 31.65
N ILE A 136 15.64 -6.94 31.05
CA ILE A 136 16.49 -5.79 31.34
C ILE A 136 16.43 -5.46 32.82
N ALA A 137 15.23 -5.33 33.39
CA ALA A 137 15.08 -5.04 34.83
C ALA A 137 15.70 -6.12 35.72
N LEU A 138 15.62 -7.39 35.32
CA LEU A 138 16.28 -8.48 36.05
C LEU A 138 17.81 -8.34 36.03
N VAL A 139 18.41 -8.09 34.86
CA VAL A 139 19.86 -7.95 34.71
C VAL A 139 20.37 -6.71 35.47
N GLU A 140 19.67 -5.59 35.41
CA GLU A 140 19.99 -4.38 36.14
C GLU A 140 20.03 -4.63 37.68
N ARG A 141 19.10 -5.42 38.21
CA ARG A 141 19.12 -5.81 39.64
C ARG A 141 20.29 -6.68 39.97
N LEU A 142 20.69 -7.59 39.10
CA LEU A 142 21.86 -8.44 39.31
C LEU A 142 23.18 -7.63 39.29
N ASP A 143 23.24 -6.62 38.44
CA ASP A 143 24.39 -5.71 38.33
C ASP A 143 24.56 -4.83 39.59
N GLN A 144 23.48 -4.47 40.26
CA GLN A 144 23.47 -3.67 41.47
C GLN A 144 23.76 -4.49 42.75
N THR A 145 23.75 -5.83 42.68
CA THR A 145 24.04 -6.67 43.83
C THR A 145 25.56 -6.73 44.04
N PRO A 146 26.10 -6.27 45.20
CA PRO A 146 27.52 -6.34 45.43
C PRO A 146 27.99 -7.79 45.39
N ASN A 147 29.03 -8.03 44.60
CA ASN A 147 29.67 -9.34 44.53
C ASN A 147 30.22 -9.67 45.93
N LYS A 148 29.59 -10.57 46.66
CA LYS A 148 30.13 -11.10 47.90
C LYS A 148 31.25 -12.05 47.55
N ALA A 149 32.46 -11.50 47.52
CA ALA A 149 33.67 -12.31 47.50
C ALA A 149 33.82 -13.09 48.79
#